data_8f3691c6f025f59c6f9d45b141bd947c
#
_entry.id   8f3691c6f025f59c6f9d45b141bd947c
#
_cell.length_a   1.000
_cell.length_b   1.000
_cell.length_c   1.000
_cell.angle_alpha   90.00
_cell.angle_beta   90.00
_cell.angle_gamma   90.00
#
_symmetry.space_group_name_H-M   'P 1'
#
loop_
_entity.id
_entity.type
_entity.pdbx_description
1 polymer ?
#
loop_
_entity_poly.entity_id
_entity_poly.type
_entity_poly.pdbx_seq_one_letter_code
_entity_poly.pdbx_strand_id
1 'polypeptide(L)'
;MGIFEHKETAIDRFLEEGLFKQAADEFKKGEIVEGLWIKAKALCNGDENKAESQYILLRVQSLKDADELSSQMADEDSRLRNNARKSITKKMCKDILKSKGYTLTKEILGPYTIEEKRKFSNREFAKFNDLLSVYEWAIGADDLLR
;
A
#
# COMPACT_ATOMS: atom_id res chain seq x y z
N MET A 1 -22.79 10.46 29.35
CA MET A 1 -21.66 10.08 28.47
C MET A 1 -21.80 8.58 28.21
N GLY A 2 -22.34 8.18 27.05
CA GLY A 2 -22.48 6.76 26.68
C GLY A 2 -21.13 6.23 26.24
N ILE A 3 -20.58 5.29 26.99
CA ILE A 3 -19.45 4.47 26.58
C ILE A 3 -20.02 3.55 25.49
N PHE A 4 -19.65 3.79 24.22
CA PHE A 4 -19.89 2.83 23.15
C PHE A 4 -18.97 1.63 23.42
N GLU A 5 -19.49 0.62 24.13
CA GLU A 5 -18.90 -0.70 24.16
C GLU A 5 -18.92 -1.23 22.72
N HIS A 6 -17.77 -1.27 22.08
CA HIS A 6 -17.59 -1.96 20.81
C HIS A 6 -17.89 -3.45 21.09
N LYS A 7 -19.06 -3.91 20.69
CA LYS A 7 -19.43 -5.32 20.82
C LYS A 7 -18.54 -6.09 19.85
N GLU A 8 -17.56 -6.79 20.41
CA GLU A 8 -16.65 -7.66 19.67
C GLU A 8 -17.48 -8.66 18.84
N THR A 9 -17.28 -8.64 17.53
CA THR A 9 -18.04 -9.50 16.61
C THR A 9 -17.46 -10.92 16.61
N ALA A 10 -18.23 -11.90 16.10
CA ALA A 10 -17.73 -13.27 15.93
C ALA A 10 -16.52 -13.31 14.96
N ILE A 11 -16.48 -12.37 14.01
CA ILE A 11 -15.37 -12.23 13.06
C ILE A 11 -14.12 -11.75 13.80
N ASP A 12 -14.23 -10.74 14.67
CA ASP A 12 -13.10 -10.20 15.43
C ASP A 12 -12.45 -11.29 16.30
N ARG A 13 -13.28 -12.10 16.97
CA ARG A 13 -12.76 -13.24 17.77
C ARG A 13 -12.04 -14.28 16.92
N PHE A 14 -12.58 -14.63 15.76
CA PHE A 14 -11.96 -15.58 14.85
C PHE A 14 -10.60 -15.07 14.32
N LEU A 15 -10.54 -13.79 13.96
CA LEU A 15 -9.28 -13.16 13.55
C LEU A 15 -8.26 -13.14 14.69
N GLU A 16 -8.71 -12.82 15.91
CA GLU A 16 -7.85 -12.80 17.10
C GLU A 16 -7.28 -14.19 17.42
N GLU A 17 -8.10 -15.26 17.37
CA GLU A 17 -7.62 -16.64 17.51
C GLU A 17 -6.52 -16.98 16.49
N GLY A 18 -6.67 -16.53 15.24
CA GLY A 18 -5.66 -16.68 14.20
C GLY A 18 -4.33 -16.03 14.56
N LEU A 19 -4.36 -14.81 15.10
CA LEU A 19 -3.18 -14.06 15.53
C LEU A 19 -2.48 -14.74 16.73
N PHE A 20 -3.25 -15.24 17.69
CA PHE A 20 -2.69 -16.01 18.83
C PHE A 20 -1.99 -17.28 18.36
N LYS A 21 -2.61 -18.01 17.43
CA LYS A 21 -2.00 -19.20 16.83
C LYS A 21 -0.70 -18.85 16.11
N GLN A 22 -0.72 -17.80 15.29
CA GLN A 22 0.47 -17.34 14.58
C GLN A 22 1.60 -16.98 15.55
N ALA A 23 1.33 -16.17 16.57
CA ALA A 23 2.34 -15.75 17.56
C ALA A 23 2.93 -16.95 18.33
N ALA A 24 2.09 -17.95 18.69
CA ALA A 24 2.53 -19.16 19.34
C ALA A 24 3.38 -20.05 18.43
N ASP A 25 3.04 -20.16 17.15
CA ASP A 25 3.79 -20.94 16.17
C ASP A 25 5.15 -20.30 15.86
N GLU A 26 5.22 -18.94 15.73
CA GLU A 26 6.47 -18.17 15.61
C GLU A 26 7.39 -18.45 16.82
N PHE A 27 6.83 -18.36 18.03
CA PHE A 27 7.59 -18.62 19.27
C PHE A 27 8.17 -20.05 19.31
N LYS A 28 7.36 -21.06 19.01
CA LYS A 28 7.80 -22.48 18.97
C LYS A 28 8.89 -22.73 17.94
N LYS A 29 8.90 -22.01 16.82
CA LYS A 29 9.94 -22.10 15.79
C LYS A 29 11.22 -21.32 16.14
N GLY A 30 11.20 -20.53 17.21
CA GLY A 30 12.30 -19.66 17.58
C GLY A 30 12.36 -18.36 16.74
N GLU A 31 11.31 -18.03 16.00
CA GLU A 31 11.17 -16.77 15.24
C GLU A 31 10.75 -15.64 16.18
N ILE A 32 11.65 -15.28 17.12
CA ILE A 32 11.34 -14.36 18.21
C ILE A 32 11.76 -12.94 17.85
N VAL A 33 10.84 -11.98 18.02
CA VAL A 33 11.15 -10.56 17.96
C VAL A 33 11.85 -10.16 19.26
N GLU A 34 13.17 -9.99 19.20
CA GLU A 34 14.04 -9.80 20.35
C GLU A 34 13.58 -8.64 21.28
N GLY A 35 13.20 -7.50 20.70
CA GLY A 35 12.73 -6.35 21.49
C GLY A 35 11.46 -6.66 22.30
N LEU A 36 10.52 -7.43 21.73
CA LEU A 36 9.31 -7.84 22.45
C LEU A 36 9.62 -8.88 23.54
N TRP A 37 10.58 -9.77 23.29
CA TRP A 37 11.02 -10.76 24.27
C TRP A 37 11.70 -10.11 25.49
N ILE A 38 12.59 -9.15 25.26
CA ILE A 38 13.22 -8.38 26.33
C ILE A 38 12.16 -7.62 27.17
N LYS A 39 11.18 -7.01 26.48
CA LYS A 39 10.07 -6.32 27.14
C LYS A 39 9.22 -7.27 27.98
N ALA A 40 8.91 -8.47 27.46
CA ALA A 40 8.16 -9.50 28.18
C ALA A 40 8.90 -9.95 29.46
N LYS A 41 10.21 -10.24 29.36
CA LYS A 41 11.05 -10.60 30.51
C LYS A 41 11.09 -9.49 31.57
N ALA A 42 11.23 -8.24 31.14
CA ALA A 42 11.25 -7.10 32.07
C ALA A 42 9.91 -6.95 32.83
N LEU A 43 8.78 -7.14 32.16
CA LEU A 43 7.45 -7.09 32.76
C LEU A 43 7.19 -8.24 33.75
N CYS A 44 7.84 -9.38 33.54
CA CYS A 44 7.69 -10.57 34.38
C CYS A 44 8.82 -10.74 35.42
N ASN A 45 9.61 -9.69 35.69
CA ASN A 45 10.75 -9.74 36.63
C ASN A 45 11.71 -10.91 36.39
N GLY A 46 11.88 -11.32 35.13
CA GLY A 46 12.76 -12.42 34.72
C GLY A 46 12.18 -13.83 34.82
N ASP A 47 10.91 -13.98 35.22
CA ASP A 47 10.21 -15.26 35.24
C ASP A 47 9.94 -15.71 33.77
N GLU A 48 10.65 -16.72 33.29
CA GLU A 48 10.61 -17.16 31.90
C GLU A 48 9.24 -17.75 31.49
N ASN A 49 8.59 -18.50 32.39
CA ASN A 49 7.28 -19.09 32.08
C ASN A 49 6.18 -18.03 31.92
N LYS A 50 6.24 -16.96 32.73
CA LYS A 50 5.32 -15.84 32.58
C LYS A 50 5.70 -14.98 31.39
N ALA A 51 7.01 -14.84 31.11
CA ALA A 51 7.51 -14.07 29.96
C ALA A 51 7.05 -14.65 28.61
N GLU A 52 6.97 -15.98 28.48
CA GLU A 52 6.42 -16.62 27.29
C GLU A 52 4.98 -16.19 27.02
N SER A 53 4.11 -16.31 28.00
CA SER A 53 2.70 -15.90 27.88
C SER A 53 2.58 -14.41 27.58
N GLN A 54 3.38 -13.59 28.26
CA GLN A 54 3.41 -12.15 28.05
C GLN A 54 3.95 -11.77 26.68
N TYR A 55 4.95 -12.51 26.16
CA TYR A 55 5.46 -12.33 24.79
C TYR A 55 4.38 -12.57 23.74
N ILE A 56 3.62 -13.67 23.87
CA ILE A 56 2.54 -13.99 22.93
C ILE A 56 1.53 -12.85 22.90
N LEU A 57 1.12 -12.31 24.06
CA LEU A 57 0.20 -11.17 24.11
C LEU A 57 0.78 -9.92 23.41
N LEU A 58 2.06 -9.59 23.70
CA LEU A 58 2.73 -8.44 23.06
C LEU A 58 2.89 -8.65 21.54
N ARG A 59 3.12 -9.89 21.12
CA ARG A 59 3.26 -10.21 19.69
C ARG A 59 1.93 -10.07 18.94
N VAL A 60 0.84 -10.57 19.53
CA VAL A 60 -0.52 -10.39 18.98
C VAL A 60 -0.85 -8.90 18.83
N GLN A 61 -0.56 -8.09 19.86
CA GLN A 61 -0.77 -6.64 19.76
C GLN A 61 0.09 -6.03 18.65
N SER A 62 1.35 -6.40 18.54
CA SER A 62 2.25 -5.93 17.47
C SER A 62 1.77 -6.31 16.07
N LEU A 63 1.15 -7.47 15.91
CA LEU A 63 0.56 -7.89 14.64
C LEU A 63 -0.69 -7.06 14.29
N LYS A 64 -1.55 -6.77 15.28
CA LYS A 64 -2.71 -5.88 15.11
C LYS A 64 -2.28 -4.47 14.72
N ASP A 65 -1.29 -3.91 15.42
CA ASP A 65 -0.75 -2.57 15.14
C ASP A 65 -0.14 -2.49 13.72
N ALA A 66 0.53 -3.56 13.26
CA ALA A 66 1.10 -3.62 11.91
C ALA A 66 0.03 -3.66 10.82
N ASP A 67 -1.06 -4.39 11.04
CA ASP A 67 -2.21 -4.46 10.11
C ASP A 67 -2.92 -3.10 10.01
N GLU A 68 -3.16 -2.46 11.17
CA GLU A 68 -3.76 -1.13 11.23
C GLU A 68 -2.90 -0.09 10.50
N LEU A 69 -1.58 -0.10 10.74
CA LEU A 69 -0.63 0.81 10.08
C LEU A 69 -0.62 0.57 8.57
N SER A 70 -0.63 -0.68 8.13
CA SER A 70 -0.71 -1.04 6.71
C SER A 70 -1.98 -0.49 6.05
N SER A 71 -3.13 -0.62 6.71
CA SER A 71 -4.40 -0.08 6.24
C SER A 71 -4.37 1.46 6.14
N GLN A 72 -3.83 2.13 7.15
CA GLN A 72 -3.69 3.59 7.16
C GLN A 72 -2.78 4.07 6.02
N MET A 73 -1.66 3.37 5.76
CA MET A 73 -0.76 3.71 4.66
C MET A 73 -1.43 3.52 3.28
N ALA A 74 -2.22 2.45 3.11
CA ALA A 74 -2.98 2.22 1.88
C ALA A 74 -4.04 3.30 1.63
N ASP A 75 -4.73 3.74 2.69
CA ASP A 75 -5.72 4.82 2.61
C ASP A 75 -5.06 6.16 2.26
N GLU A 76 -3.92 6.46 2.85
CA GLU A 76 -3.18 7.71 2.56
C GLU A 76 -2.66 7.70 1.11
N ASP A 77 -2.08 6.59 0.64
CA ASP A 77 -1.67 6.45 -0.77
C ASP A 77 -2.85 6.65 -1.73
N SER A 78 -4.00 6.08 -1.40
CA SER A 78 -5.24 6.24 -2.16
C SER A 78 -5.70 7.72 -2.20
N ARG A 79 -5.61 8.44 -1.08
CA ARG A 79 -5.92 9.88 -1.00
C ARG A 79 -4.95 10.70 -1.83
N LEU A 80 -3.64 10.43 -1.74
CA LEU A 80 -2.61 11.12 -2.51
C LEU A 80 -2.81 10.90 -4.01
N ARG A 81 -3.06 9.66 -4.45
CA ARG A 81 -3.38 9.34 -5.85
C ARG A 81 -4.63 10.05 -6.35
N ASN A 82 -5.69 10.10 -5.54
CA ASN A 82 -6.92 10.79 -5.91
C ASN A 82 -6.71 12.31 -6.02
N ASN A 83 -5.90 12.90 -5.14
CA ASN A 83 -5.54 14.32 -5.23
C ASN A 83 -4.67 14.60 -6.46
N ALA A 84 -3.68 13.76 -6.75
CA ALA A 84 -2.87 13.87 -7.96
C ALA A 84 -3.74 13.76 -9.23
N ARG A 85 -4.68 12.81 -9.29
CA ARG A 85 -5.63 12.69 -10.41
C ARG A 85 -6.43 13.97 -10.66
N LYS A 86 -6.89 14.65 -9.59
CA LYS A 86 -7.64 15.90 -9.70
C LYS A 86 -6.78 17.05 -10.22
N SER A 87 -5.49 17.07 -9.91
CA SER A 87 -4.57 18.13 -10.31
C SER A 87 -4.02 17.99 -11.75
N ILE A 88 -3.96 16.73 -12.26
CA ILE A 88 -3.44 16.44 -13.59
C ILE A 88 -4.49 16.76 -14.65
N THR A 89 -4.14 17.65 -15.56
CA THR A 89 -5.01 18.02 -16.68
C THR A 89 -4.53 17.38 -17.98
N LYS A 90 -5.49 17.13 -18.90
CA LYS A 90 -5.16 16.65 -20.26
C LYS A 90 -4.18 17.57 -20.98
N LYS A 91 -4.22 18.87 -20.69
CA LYS A 91 -3.30 19.86 -21.26
C LYS A 91 -1.87 19.59 -20.80
N MET A 92 -1.65 19.37 -19.47
CA MET A 92 -0.33 19.06 -18.93
C MET A 92 0.27 17.81 -19.59
N CYS A 93 -0.51 16.73 -19.69
CA CYS A 93 -0.06 15.51 -20.35
C CYS A 93 0.32 15.77 -21.82
N LYS A 94 -0.51 16.53 -22.56
CA LYS A 94 -0.21 16.88 -23.95
C LYS A 94 1.06 17.70 -24.11
N ASP A 95 1.29 18.66 -23.24
CA ASP A 95 2.45 19.53 -23.31
C ASP A 95 3.76 18.75 -23.05
N ILE A 96 3.78 17.87 -22.03
CA ILE A 96 4.91 17.00 -21.75
C ILE A 96 5.15 16.00 -22.90
N LEU A 97 4.12 15.34 -23.40
CA LEU A 97 4.26 14.38 -24.50
C LEU A 97 4.74 15.05 -25.78
N LYS A 98 4.22 16.25 -26.07
CA LYS A 98 4.62 17.02 -27.26
C LYS A 98 6.10 17.39 -27.23
N SER A 99 6.64 17.74 -26.05
CA SER A 99 8.09 18.03 -25.90
C SER A 99 8.96 16.81 -26.18
N LYS A 100 8.43 15.61 -26.00
CA LYS A 100 9.10 14.33 -26.24
C LYS A 100 8.80 13.69 -27.62
N GLY A 101 8.06 14.40 -28.48
CA GLY A 101 7.73 13.90 -29.82
C GLY A 101 6.53 12.96 -29.91
N TYR A 102 5.74 12.89 -28.83
CA TYR A 102 4.52 12.07 -28.77
C TYR A 102 3.25 12.91 -28.89
N THR A 103 2.16 12.26 -29.28
CA THR A 103 0.80 12.82 -29.29
C THR A 103 -0.12 12.00 -28.38
N LEU A 104 -1.04 12.70 -27.68
CA LEU A 104 -2.06 12.07 -26.85
C LEU A 104 -3.41 12.17 -27.55
N THR A 105 -3.99 11.03 -27.88
CA THR A 105 -5.34 10.89 -28.39
C THR A 105 -6.23 10.21 -27.34
N LYS A 106 -7.53 10.39 -27.45
CA LYS A 106 -8.53 9.74 -26.62
C LYS A 106 -9.77 9.45 -27.45
N GLU A 107 -10.18 8.22 -27.50
CA GLU A 107 -11.47 7.82 -28.03
C GLU A 107 -12.61 8.30 -27.09
N ILE A 108 -13.82 8.48 -27.62
CA ILE A 108 -14.95 9.09 -26.88
C ILE A 108 -15.26 8.36 -25.58
N LEU A 109 -15.19 7.02 -25.57
CA LEU A 109 -15.39 6.14 -24.40
C LEU A 109 -14.22 5.17 -24.17
N GLY A 110 -13.08 5.41 -24.83
CA GLY A 110 -11.92 4.52 -24.82
C GLY A 110 -10.75 5.02 -23.96
N PRO A 111 -9.67 4.26 -23.97
CA PRO A 111 -8.43 4.62 -23.27
C PRO A 111 -7.74 5.85 -23.88
N TYR A 112 -6.78 6.38 -23.14
CA TYR A 112 -5.82 7.33 -23.68
C TYR A 112 -4.76 6.57 -24.47
N THR A 113 -4.49 6.97 -25.72
CA THR A 113 -3.48 6.35 -26.57
C THR A 113 -2.34 7.34 -26.81
N ILE A 114 -1.12 6.87 -26.59
CA ILE A 114 0.11 7.63 -26.89
C ILE A 114 0.64 7.13 -28.22
N GLU A 115 0.89 8.06 -29.13
CA GLU A 115 1.37 7.78 -30.47
C GLU A 115 2.69 8.52 -30.70
N GLU A 116 3.67 7.83 -31.26
CA GLU A 116 4.91 8.44 -31.74
C GLU A 116 4.66 9.14 -33.07
N LYS A 117 5.03 10.42 -33.17
CA LYS A 117 4.95 11.19 -34.42
C LYS A 117 6.01 10.73 -35.41
N ARG A 118 5.58 10.16 -36.53
CA ARG A 118 6.45 9.81 -37.66
C ARG A 118 6.08 10.60 -38.91
N LYS A 119 7.03 10.67 -39.87
CA LYS A 119 6.91 11.49 -41.08
C LYS A 119 5.71 11.10 -41.98
N PHE A 120 5.31 9.81 -41.96
CA PHE A 120 4.25 9.30 -42.84
C PHE A 120 3.08 8.61 -42.09
N SER A 121 3.26 8.19 -40.86
CA SER A 121 2.19 7.63 -40.03
C SER A 121 2.55 7.71 -38.56
N ASN A 122 1.56 7.80 -37.69
CA ASN A 122 1.78 7.65 -36.24
C ASN A 122 1.84 6.16 -35.90
N ARG A 123 2.72 5.81 -34.97
CA ARG A 123 2.76 4.47 -34.37
C ARG A 123 2.17 4.53 -32.98
N GLU A 124 1.18 3.67 -32.72
CA GLU A 124 0.67 3.47 -31.37
C GLU A 124 1.81 2.94 -30.47
N PHE A 125 2.01 3.58 -29.32
CA PHE A 125 3.08 3.25 -28.39
C PHE A 125 2.56 2.66 -27.10
N ALA A 126 1.53 3.26 -26.49
CA ALA A 126 0.94 2.80 -25.24
C ALA A 126 -0.53 3.22 -25.10
N LYS A 127 -1.28 2.47 -24.29
CA LYS A 127 -2.67 2.78 -23.93
C LYS A 127 -2.81 2.85 -22.42
N PHE A 128 -3.59 3.82 -21.94
CA PHE A 128 -3.84 4.05 -20.52
C PHE A 128 -5.32 4.36 -20.26
N ASN A 129 -5.83 3.91 -19.13
CA ASN A 129 -7.24 4.14 -18.77
C ASN A 129 -7.47 5.51 -18.12
N ASP A 130 -6.44 6.13 -17.55
CA ASP A 130 -6.54 7.40 -16.84
C ASP A 130 -5.36 8.35 -17.11
N LEU A 131 -5.57 9.64 -16.82
CA LEU A 131 -4.56 10.68 -17.05
C LEU A 131 -3.38 10.61 -16.09
N LEU A 132 -3.54 10.06 -14.88
CA LEU A 132 -2.43 9.90 -13.95
C LEU A 132 -1.40 8.94 -14.52
N SER A 133 -1.84 7.79 -15.02
CA SER A 133 -0.96 6.80 -15.65
C SER A 133 -0.26 7.36 -16.91
N VAL A 134 -0.96 8.18 -17.70
CA VAL A 134 -0.34 8.92 -18.83
C VAL A 134 0.75 9.87 -18.35
N TYR A 135 0.48 10.60 -17.27
CA TYR A 135 1.42 11.56 -16.71
C TYR A 135 2.67 10.86 -16.15
N GLU A 136 2.47 9.81 -15.33
CA GLU A 136 3.56 8.99 -14.77
C GLU A 136 4.45 8.40 -15.87
N TRP A 137 3.83 7.86 -16.92
CA TRP A 137 4.58 7.36 -18.08
C TRP A 137 5.34 8.48 -18.78
N ALA A 138 4.71 9.64 -18.99
CA ALA A 138 5.31 10.76 -19.72
C ALA A 138 6.54 11.33 -19.02
N ILE A 139 6.55 11.39 -17.67
CA ILE A 139 7.71 11.84 -16.90
C ILE A 139 8.82 10.78 -16.84
N GLY A 140 8.46 9.48 -16.83
CA GLY A 140 9.41 8.36 -16.79
C GLY A 140 9.96 7.93 -18.16
N ALA A 141 9.45 8.48 -19.27
CA ALA A 141 9.82 8.05 -20.61
C ALA A 141 11.29 8.32 -20.98
N ASP A 142 11.99 9.16 -20.24
CA ASP A 142 13.43 9.42 -20.46
C ASP A 142 14.32 8.24 -20.06
N ASP A 143 13.85 7.39 -19.12
CA ASP A 143 14.58 6.20 -18.68
C ASP A 143 14.43 5.01 -19.64
N LEU A 144 13.45 5.03 -20.53
CA LEU A 144 13.16 3.96 -21.50
C LEU A 144 13.87 4.20 -22.86
N LEU A 145 14.46 5.37 -23.07
CA LEU A 145 15.13 5.76 -24.31
C LEU A 145 16.67 5.68 -24.21
N ARG A 146 17.20 5.17 -23.12
CA ARG A 146 18.62 4.84 -22.92
C ARG A 146 18.81 3.32 -23.03
#